data_5bab15b68be404dbc70f800bcbdbae59
#
_entry.id   5bab15b68be404dbc70f800bcbdbae59
#
_cell.length_a   1.000
_cell.length_b   1.000
_cell.length_c   1.000
_cell.angle_alpha   90.00
_cell.angle_beta   90.00
_cell.angle_gamma   90.00
#
_symmetry.space_group_name_H-M   'P 1'
#
loop_
_entity.id
_entity.type
_entity.pdbx_description
1 polymer ?
#
loop_
_entity_poly.entity_id
_entity_poly.type
_entity_poly.pdbx_seq_one_letter_code
_entity_poly.pdbx_strand_id
1 'polypeptide(L)'
;NSAAGSGSDATEEVSAGTTGEYTVAQVAKSCMPSVVSITNASVKTVQDFFGGVQQYPSESSGSGIIVGQNDSEILVATNNHVVADADTITVAFDDDAVYEAQVKGTDSDNDLAVVAVKISDMSEDTLKSIKVVSIGNSDELEIGEQVVAIGNALGYGQSVTSGWISAVDREVTDEDGKTTGKLIQTDAAINPGNSGGALLNMQGELIGINSAKAAATEVEGMGYAIPVSVAQPILDELMNRETRYKADEDHAGYIGVTCLNVDSTSAQTY
;
A
#
# COMPACT_ATOMS: atom_id res chain seq x y z
N ASN A 1 -0.83 6.57 -59.84
CA ASN A 1 -1.30 7.64 -58.95
C ASN A 1 -1.28 7.16 -57.50
N SER A 2 -0.27 7.63 -56.80
CA SER A 2 -0.09 7.52 -55.35
C SER A 2 -1.08 8.39 -54.59
N ALA A 3 -1.63 7.88 -53.52
CA ALA A 3 -2.14 8.72 -52.46
C ALA A 3 -1.64 8.15 -51.12
N ALA A 4 -0.75 8.90 -50.50
CA ALA A 4 -0.30 8.71 -49.13
C ALA A 4 -1.41 9.16 -48.19
N GLY A 5 -1.84 8.28 -47.28
CA GLY A 5 -2.68 8.60 -46.17
C GLY A 5 -1.81 8.93 -44.95
N SER A 6 -1.84 10.18 -44.55
CA SER A 6 -1.25 10.66 -43.29
C SER A 6 -2.11 10.16 -42.13
N GLY A 7 -1.54 9.30 -41.30
CA GLY A 7 -2.09 8.97 -39.98
C GLY A 7 -1.98 10.21 -39.07
N SER A 8 -3.10 10.81 -38.73
CA SER A 8 -3.18 11.77 -37.61
C SER A 8 -3.24 10.98 -36.31
N ASP A 9 -2.23 11.15 -35.53
CA ASP A 9 -2.20 10.72 -34.11
C ASP A 9 -3.19 11.60 -33.37
N ALA A 10 -4.40 11.06 -33.20
CA ALA A 10 -5.46 11.71 -32.41
C ALA A 10 -5.23 11.26 -30.94
N THR A 11 -4.64 12.13 -30.16
CA THR A 11 -4.78 12.07 -28.70
C THR A 11 -6.28 12.21 -28.40
N GLU A 12 -6.94 11.08 -28.08
CA GLU A 12 -8.29 11.10 -27.55
C GLU A 12 -8.29 11.84 -26.20
N GLU A 13 -8.74 13.08 -26.22
CA GLU A 13 -9.19 13.74 -24.99
C GLU A 13 -10.37 12.94 -24.43
N VAL A 14 -10.18 12.34 -23.25
CA VAL A 14 -11.23 11.63 -22.55
C VAL A 14 -12.27 12.66 -22.08
N SER A 15 -13.38 12.73 -22.81
CA SER A 15 -14.50 13.62 -22.47
C SER A 15 -15.19 13.13 -21.20
N ALA A 16 -15.23 13.97 -20.16
CA ALA A 16 -16.06 13.76 -18.99
C ALA A 16 -17.54 13.65 -19.41
N GLY A 17 -18.24 12.65 -18.89
CA GLY A 17 -19.68 12.53 -19.07
C GLY A 17 -20.42 13.76 -18.52
N THR A 18 -21.63 13.99 -18.96
CA THR A 18 -22.46 15.18 -18.70
C THR A 18 -22.82 15.44 -17.21
N THR A 19 -22.29 14.67 -16.25
CA THR A 19 -22.52 14.84 -14.80
C THR A 19 -21.25 15.15 -13.98
N GLY A 20 -20.08 15.24 -14.62
CA GLY A 20 -18.82 15.51 -13.90
C GLY A 20 -18.22 14.27 -13.18
N GLU A 21 -18.88 13.12 -13.21
CA GLU A 21 -18.36 11.86 -12.67
C GLU A 21 -17.71 11.03 -13.77
N TYR A 22 -16.55 10.43 -13.43
CA TYR A 22 -15.87 9.49 -14.32
C TYR A 22 -16.56 8.12 -14.29
N THR A 23 -16.37 7.33 -15.32
CA THR A 23 -16.66 5.89 -15.28
C THR A 23 -15.58 5.15 -14.48
N VAL A 24 -15.89 3.95 -13.97
CA VAL A 24 -14.91 3.10 -13.29
C VAL A 24 -13.64 2.90 -14.13
N ALA A 25 -13.79 2.71 -15.45
CA ALA A 25 -12.65 2.56 -16.36
C ALA A 25 -11.79 3.84 -16.47
N GLN A 26 -12.42 5.02 -16.42
CA GLN A 26 -11.71 6.31 -16.43
C GLN A 26 -10.98 6.57 -15.12
N VAL A 27 -11.63 6.27 -13.96
CA VAL A 27 -11.00 6.33 -12.64
C VAL A 27 -9.79 5.40 -12.61
N ALA A 28 -9.97 4.14 -13.02
CA ALA A 28 -8.88 3.17 -13.06
C ALA A 28 -7.70 3.69 -13.90
N LYS A 29 -7.94 4.06 -15.17
CA LYS A 29 -6.89 4.55 -16.08
C LYS A 29 -6.14 5.77 -15.52
N SER A 30 -6.82 6.68 -14.82
CA SER A 30 -6.22 7.90 -14.28
C SER A 30 -5.45 7.69 -12.99
N CYS A 31 -5.78 6.64 -12.20
CA CYS A 31 -5.24 6.41 -10.87
C CYS A 31 -4.26 5.20 -10.80
N MET A 32 -4.28 4.29 -11.79
CA MET A 32 -3.34 3.18 -11.86
C MET A 32 -1.87 3.63 -11.72
N PRO A 33 -1.40 4.73 -12.34
CA PRO A 33 -0.04 5.22 -12.16
C PRO A 33 0.31 5.68 -10.72
N SER A 34 -0.68 5.77 -9.84
CA SER A 34 -0.48 6.09 -8.42
C SER A 34 -0.43 4.84 -7.52
N VAL A 35 -0.67 3.63 -8.08
CA VAL A 35 -0.72 2.39 -7.30
C VAL A 35 0.45 1.49 -7.70
N VAL A 36 1.13 0.95 -6.71
CA VAL A 36 2.32 0.12 -6.87
C VAL A 36 2.13 -1.25 -6.22
N SER A 37 2.94 -2.23 -6.64
CA SER A 37 3.09 -3.50 -5.94
C SER A 37 4.22 -3.41 -4.92
N ILE A 38 4.01 -3.98 -3.73
CA ILE A 38 5.04 -4.09 -2.70
C ILE A 38 5.30 -5.57 -2.45
N THR A 39 6.56 -5.98 -2.57
CA THR A 39 7.00 -7.31 -2.20
C THR A 39 7.90 -7.22 -0.97
N ASN A 40 7.54 -8.02 0.05
CA ASN A 40 8.27 -8.18 1.29
C ASN A 40 8.94 -9.55 1.27
N ALA A 41 10.26 -9.57 1.26
CA ALA A 41 11.07 -10.78 1.38
C ALA A 41 11.67 -10.85 2.78
N SER A 42 11.51 -12.00 3.44
CA SER A 42 12.01 -12.28 4.78
C SER A 42 12.53 -13.72 4.91
N VAL A 43 13.37 -13.97 5.91
CA VAL A 43 13.85 -15.31 6.23
C VAL A 43 13.24 -15.77 7.54
N LYS A 44 12.31 -16.72 7.49
CA LYS A 44 11.73 -17.33 8.69
C LYS A 44 12.63 -18.42 9.24
N THR A 45 13.03 -18.28 10.49
CA THR A 45 13.80 -19.29 11.21
C THR A 45 12.85 -20.17 12.00
N VAL A 46 12.82 -21.46 11.68
CA VAL A 46 12.03 -22.46 12.40
C VAL A 46 12.97 -23.40 13.15
N GLN A 47 12.76 -23.53 14.45
CA GLN A 47 13.48 -24.49 15.27
C GLN A 47 12.70 -25.82 15.30
N ASP A 48 13.33 -26.91 14.90
CA ASP A 48 12.71 -28.23 14.95
C ASP A 48 12.72 -28.79 16.41
N PHE A 49 11.96 -29.86 16.62
CA PHE A 49 11.83 -30.50 17.95
C PHE A 49 13.15 -31.07 18.49
N PHE A 50 14.17 -31.25 17.64
CA PHE A 50 15.49 -31.77 17.99
C PHE A 50 16.53 -30.65 18.15
N GLY A 51 16.10 -29.36 18.12
CA GLY A 51 16.98 -28.21 18.30
C GLY A 51 17.71 -27.79 17.01
N GLY A 52 17.40 -28.39 15.87
CA GLY A 52 17.87 -27.96 14.57
C GLY A 52 17.20 -26.64 14.15
N VAL A 53 18.00 -25.72 13.61
CA VAL A 53 17.51 -24.43 13.08
C VAL A 53 17.46 -24.53 11.57
N GLN A 54 16.28 -24.35 10.99
CA GLN A 54 16.09 -24.30 9.55
C GLN A 54 15.59 -22.92 9.15
N GLN A 55 16.17 -22.38 8.08
CA GLN A 55 15.78 -21.09 7.52
C GLN A 55 15.02 -21.30 6.23
N TYR A 56 13.83 -20.71 6.15
CA TYR A 56 12.98 -20.75 4.96
C TYR A 56 12.77 -19.33 4.44
N PRO A 57 13.05 -19.08 3.15
CA PRO A 57 12.64 -17.82 2.55
C PRO A 57 11.11 -17.74 2.57
N SER A 58 10.59 -16.58 2.96
CA SER A 58 9.16 -16.25 2.97
C SER A 58 8.99 -14.97 2.18
N GLU A 59 8.04 -14.99 1.27
CA GLU A 59 7.71 -13.85 0.44
C GLU A 59 6.22 -13.54 0.62
N SER A 60 5.91 -12.28 0.84
CA SER A 60 4.52 -11.80 0.88
C SER A 60 4.42 -10.53 0.04
N SER A 61 3.21 -10.22 -0.40
CA SER A 61 2.99 -9.07 -1.26
C SER A 61 1.72 -8.34 -0.88
N GLY A 62 1.70 -7.08 -1.22
CA GLY A 62 0.58 -6.18 -1.09
C GLY A 62 0.68 -5.05 -2.10
N SER A 63 -0.10 -4.03 -1.88
CA SER A 63 -0.14 -2.84 -2.69
C SER A 63 0.36 -1.62 -1.93
N GLY A 64 0.66 -0.56 -2.65
CA GLY A 64 0.96 0.75 -2.09
C GLY A 64 0.41 1.86 -2.95
N ILE A 65 0.36 3.06 -2.40
CA ILE A 65 -0.17 4.26 -3.04
C ILE A 65 0.90 5.35 -2.98
N ILE A 66 1.25 5.93 -4.11
CA ILE A 66 2.17 7.07 -4.16
C ILE A 66 1.44 8.30 -3.59
N VAL A 67 1.79 8.68 -2.36
CA VAL A 67 1.16 9.78 -1.62
C VAL A 67 1.98 11.06 -1.61
N GLY A 68 3.25 10.98 -2.02
CA GLY A 68 4.11 12.15 -2.06
C GLY A 68 5.44 11.93 -2.76
N GLN A 69 6.14 13.02 -2.98
CA GLN A 69 7.49 13.07 -3.51
C GLN A 69 8.22 14.24 -2.88
N ASN A 70 9.50 14.04 -2.54
CA ASN A 70 10.40 15.10 -2.17
C ASN A 70 11.62 15.12 -3.11
N ASP A 71 12.66 15.90 -2.82
CA ASP A 71 13.83 16.04 -3.68
C ASP A 71 14.65 14.75 -3.84
N SER A 72 14.47 13.77 -2.96
CA SER A 72 15.29 12.54 -2.90
C SER A 72 14.49 11.24 -2.94
N GLU A 73 13.19 11.28 -2.66
CA GLU A 73 12.38 10.07 -2.42
C GLU A 73 10.98 10.17 -3.01
N ILE A 74 10.50 9.06 -3.56
CA ILE A 74 9.07 8.81 -3.77
C ILE A 74 8.52 8.14 -2.52
N LEU A 75 7.41 8.66 -1.99
CA LEU A 75 6.79 8.23 -0.76
C LEU A 75 5.52 7.43 -1.05
N VAL A 76 5.50 6.20 -0.57
CA VAL A 76 4.43 5.22 -0.83
C VAL A 76 3.79 4.84 0.50
N ALA A 77 2.49 5.11 0.63
CA ALA A 77 1.67 4.63 1.75
C ALA A 77 1.24 3.18 1.51
N THR A 78 1.19 2.40 2.57
CA THR A 78 0.72 1.00 2.56
C THR A 78 0.24 0.59 3.96
N ASN A 79 -0.19 -0.66 4.13
CA ASN A 79 -0.46 -1.20 5.46
C ASN A 79 0.83 -1.63 6.16
N ASN A 80 0.84 -1.51 7.50
CA ASN A 80 1.97 -1.96 8.31
C ASN A 80 2.21 -3.48 8.17
N HIS A 81 1.15 -4.30 8.12
CA HIS A 81 1.31 -5.75 7.97
C HIS A 81 1.93 -6.17 6.62
N VAL A 82 1.89 -5.32 5.59
CA VAL A 82 2.54 -5.58 4.29
C VAL A 82 4.06 -5.50 4.39
N VAL A 83 4.58 -4.61 5.24
CA VAL A 83 6.02 -4.33 5.36
C VAL A 83 6.63 -4.86 6.66
N ALA A 84 5.82 -5.41 7.56
CA ALA A 84 6.29 -5.94 8.84
C ALA A 84 7.28 -7.10 8.64
N ASP A 85 8.30 -7.16 9.50
CA ASP A 85 9.32 -8.22 9.54
C ASP A 85 10.06 -8.45 8.21
N ALA A 86 10.10 -7.45 7.33
CA ALA A 86 10.80 -7.53 6.06
C ALA A 86 12.33 -7.40 6.25
N ASP A 87 13.08 -8.31 5.64
CA ASP A 87 14.53 -8.16 5.46
C ASP A 87 14.83 -7.25 4.26
N THR A 88 14.00 -7.34 3.22
CA THR A 88 14.07 -6.51 2.01
C THR A 88 12.67 -6.19 1.51
N ILE A 89 12.47 -4.95 1.11
CA ILE A 89 11.23 -4.48 0.47
C ILE A 89 11.56 -3.99 -0.93
N THR A 90 10.76 -4.41 -1.91
CA THR A 90 10.81 -3.90 -3.27
C THR A 90 9.46 -3.33 -3.68
N VAL A 91 9.50 -2.30 -4.51
CA VAL A 91 8.33 -1.64 -5.07
C VAL A 91 8.38 -1.75 -6.58
N ALA A 92 7.34 -2.33 -7.18
CA ALA A 92 7.15 -2.38 -8.64
C ALA A 92 6.12 -1.34 -9.06
N PHE A 93 6.49 -0.53 -10.04
CA PHE A 93 5.69 0.55 -10.59
C PHE A 93 4.87 0.07 -11.82
N ASP A 94 4.02 0.95 -12.36
CA ASP A 94 3.12 0.64 -13.48
C ASP A 94 3.84 0.28 -14.80
N ASP A 95 5.10 0.67 -14.92
CA ASP A 95 6.00 0.34 -16.04
C ASP A 95 6.79 -0.96 -15.83
N ASP A 96 6.41 -1.78 -14.85
CA ASP A 96 7.08 -3.01 -14.41
C ASP A 96 8.52 -2.79 -13.87
N ALA A 97 8.97 -1.56 -13.71
CA ALA A 97 10.26 -1.27 -13.08
C ALA A 97 10.19 -1.52 -11.57
N VAL A 98 11.21 -2.22 -11.04
CA VAL A 98 11.29 -2.63 -9.64
C VAL A 98 12.47 -1.94 -8.96
N TYR A 99 12.22 -1.34 -7.81
CA TYR A 99 13.23 -0.65 -7.01
C TYR A 99 13.18 -1.10 -5.56
N GLU A 100 14.35 -1.10 -4.90
CA GLU A 100 14.42 -1.32 -3.46
C GLU A 100 13.82 -0.13 -2.72
N ALA A 101 13.07 -0.43 -1.67
CA ALA A 101 12.45 0.56 -0.82
C ALA A 101 12.87 0.37 0.64
N GLN A 102 12.83 1.44 1.41
CA GLN A 102 13.09 1.41 2.84
C GLN A 102 11.85 1.85 3.62
N VAL A 103 11.60 1.23 4.77
CA VAL A 103 10.54 1.66 5.67
C VAL A 103 10.94 3.01 6.27
N LYS A 104 10.17 4.03 5.96
CA LYS A 104 10.34 5.38 6.51
C LYS A 104 9.71 5.51 7.90
N GLY A 105 8.59 4.84 8.10
CA GLY A 105 7.92 4.76 9.37
C GLY A 105 6.69 3.87 9.33
N THR A 106 6.27 3.42 10.51
CA THR A 106 5.08 2.58 10.70
C THR A 106 4.23 3.07 11.86
N ASP A 107 2.94 2.80 11.77
CA ASP A 107 1.95 2.86 12.84
C ASP A 107 1.21 1.53 12.88
N SER A 108 1.59 0.68 13.83
CA SER A 108 1.00 -0.65 14.00
C SER A 108 -0.41 -0.62 14.58
N ASP A 109 -0.80 0.49 15.21
CA ASP A 109 -2.11 0.63 15.85
C ASP A 109 -3.20 0.88 14.82
N ASN A 110 -2.87 1.63 13.77
CA ASN A 110 -3.76 1.93 12.66
C ASN A 110 -3.44 1.12 11.41
N ASP A 111 -2.50 0.15 11.48
CA ASP A 111 -2.05 -0.68 10.36
C ASP A 111 -1.59 0.15 9.15
N LEU A 112 -0.82 1.20 9.39
CA LEU A 112 -0.29 2.09 8.35
C LEU A 112 1.24 2.09 8.32
N ALA A 113 1.80 2.27 7.13
CA ALA A 113 3.23 2.44 6.92
C ALA A 113 3.50 3.38 5.75
N VAL A 114 4.68 4.00 5.75
CA VAL A 114 5.26 4.69 4.62
C VAL A 114 6.58 4.05 4.26
N VAL A 115 6.75 3.70 2.99
CA VAL A 115 8.03 3.28 2.42
C VAL A 115 8.54 4.35 1.46
N ALA A 116 9.86 4.43 1.35
CA ALA A 116 10.55 5.41 0.52
C ALA A 116 11.39 4.71 -0.54
N VAL A 117 11.26 5.14 -1.80
CA VAL A 117 12.12 4.73 -2.92
C VAL A 117 13.01 5.90 -3.30
N LYS A 118 14.33 5.68 -3.40
CA LYS A 118 15.27 6.73 -3.79
C LYS A 118 15.08 7.12 -5.24
N ILE A 119 14.89 8.42 -5.51
CA ILE A 119 14.78 8.98 -6.86
C ILE A 119 16.08 8.75 -7.66
N SER A 120 17.24 8.80 -6.99
CA SER A 120 18.54 8.56 -7.65
C SER A 120 18.69 7.19 -8.30
N ASP A 121 17.93 6.22 -7.82
CA ASP A 121 17.99 4.83 -8.29
C ASP A 121 16.95 4.57 -9.39
N MET A 122 16.03 5.52 -9.62
CA MET A 122 14.93 5.39 -10.56
C MET A 122 15.28 5.90 -11.96
N SER A 123 14.71 5.25 -12.97
CA SER A 123 14.81 5.74 -14.35
C SER A 123 13.98 7.00 -14.57
N GLU A 124 14.41 7.84 -15.53
CA GLU A 124 13.61 9.01 -15.92
C GLU A 124 12.24 8.62 -16.49
N ASP A 125 12.12 7.47 -17.13
CA ASP A 125 10.86 7.02 -17.74
C ASP A 125 9.87 6.60 -16.65
N THR A 126 10.30 5.88 -15.61
CA THR A 126 9.49 5.57 -14.44
C THR A 126 9.04 6.87 -13.73
N LEU A 127 9.96 7.83 -13.52
CA LEU A 127 9.63 9.10 -12.89
C LEU A 127 8.61 9.94 -13.68
N LYS A 128 8.54 9.78 -15.00
CA LYS A 128 7.53 10.43 -15.85
C LYS A 128 6.18 9.72 -15.84
N SER A 129 6.17 8.40 -15.58
CA SER A 129 4.95 7.58 -15.60
C SER A 129 4.16 7.66 -14.29
N ILE A 130 4.84 7.85 -13.15
CA ILE A 130 4.21 7.89 -11.82
C ILE A 130 3.36 9.13 -11.60
N LYS A 131 2.36 8.98 -10.74
CA LYS A 131 1.48 10.08 -10.33
C LYS A 131 1.25 10.00 -8.82
N VAL A 132 1.38 11.13 -8.13
CA VAL A 132 0.92 11.26 -6.74
C VAL A 132 -0.61 11.26 -6.75
N VAL A 133 -1.22 10.47 -5.88
CA VAL A 133 -2.67 10.38 -5.76
C VAL A 133 -3.28 11.71 -5.28
N SER A 134 -4.46 12.04 -5.78
CA SER A 134 -5.26 13.15 -5.23
C SER A 134 -5.98 12.67 -3.98
N ILE A 135 -5.91 13.43 -2.90
CA ILE A 135 -6.58 13.10 -1.63
C ILE A 135 -7.99 13.67 -1.65
N GLY A 136 -8.98 12.82 -1.33
CA GLY A 136 -10.37 13.19 -1.18
C GLY A 136 -10.75 13.48 0.27
N ASN A 137 -12.06 13.54 0.54
CA ASN A 137 -12.59 13.75 1.89
C ASN A 137 -13.44 12.54 2.32
N SER A 138 -12.94 11.74 3.27
CA SER A 138 -13.67 10.57 3.77
C SER A 138 -14.69 10.91 4.86
N ASP A 139 -14.69 12.12 5.42
CA ASP A 139 -15.65 12.52 6.45
C ASP A 139 -17.02 12.92 5.86
N GLU A 140 -17.08 13.15 4.55
CA GLU A 140 -18.30 13.50 3.83
C GLU A 140 -18.94 12.33 3.07
N LEU A 141 -18.40 11.11 3.24
CA LEU A 141 -18.87 9.92 2.53
C LEU A 141 -20.29 9.52 2.96
N GLU A 142 -21.13 9.23 1.98
CA GLU A 142 -22.48 8.74 2.19
C GLU A 142 -22.61 7.26 1.82
N ILE A 143 -23.44 6.51 2.58
CA ILE A 143 -23.76 5.11 2.23
C ILE A 143 -24.48 5.09 0.90
N GLY A 144 -24.02 4.24 -0.03
CA GLY A 144 -24.53 4.13 -1.38
C GLY A 144 -23.74 4.92 -2.43
N GLU A 145 -22.64 5.60 -2.06
CA GLU A 145 -21.70 6.16 -3.03
C GLU A 145 -20.88 5.06 -3.70
N GLN A 146 -20.66 5.22 -5.00
CA GLN A 146 -19.86 4.28 -5.79
C GLN A 146 -18.38 4.51 -5.54
N VAL A 147 -17.64 3.39 -5.42
CA VAL A 147 -16.19 3.40 -5.17
C VAL A 147 -15.44 2.44 -6.09
N VAL A 148 -14.16 2.73 -6.27
CA VAL A 148 -13.23 1.91 -7.06
C VAL A 148 -12.06 1.52 -6.15
N ALA A 149 -11.82 0.23 -6.00
CA ALA A 149 -10.66 -0.28 -5.30
C ALA A 149 -9.60 -0.73 -6.32
N ILE A 150 -8.38 -0.24 -6.14
CA ILE A 150 -7.23 -0.60 -6.99
C ILE A 150 -6.13 -1.18 -6.11
N GLY A 151 -5.58 -2.31 -6.55
CA GLY A 151 -4.40 -2.92 -5.97
C GLY A 151 -3.54 -3.58 -7.03
N ASN A 152 -2.29 -3.91 -6.66
CA ASN A 152 -1.34 -4.58 -7.54
C ASN A 152 -0.69 -5.75 -6.81
N ALA A 153 -1.45 -6.84 -6.64
CA ALA A 153 -1.01 -8.00 -5.91
C ALA A 153 -0.05 -8.87 -6.73
N LEU A 154 1.04 -9.31 -6.11
CA LEU A 154 1.94 -10.34 -6.63
C LEU A 154 2.63 -10.00 -7.96
N GLY A 155 2.57 -8.76 -8.43
CA GLY A 155 3.13 -8.40 -9.75
C GLY A 155 2.43 -9.07 -10.94
N TYR A 156 1.27 -9.71 -10.73
CA TYR A 156 0.45 -10.26 -11.82
C TYR A 156 -0.36 -9.20 -12.57
N GLY A 157 -0.08 -7.94 -12.30
CA GLY A 157 -0.79 -6.81 -12.84
C GLY A 157 -1.79 -6.21 -11.85
N GLN A 158 -2.14 -4.96 -12.13
CA GLN A 158 -3.10 -4.23 -11.32
C GLN A 158 -4.50 -4.83 -11.45
N SER A 159 -5.19 -4.98 -10.33
CA SER A 159 -6.58 -5.39 -10.27
C SER A 159 -7.46 -4.23 -9.86
N VAL A 160 -8.58 -4.09 -10.54
CA VAL A 160 -9.60 -3.06 -10.29
C VAL A 160 -10.89 -3.76 -9.92
N THR A 161 -11.44 -3.42 -8.78
CA THR A 161 -12.80 -3.80 -8.39
C THR A 161 -13.62 -2.55 -8.12
N SER A 162 -14.93 -2.64 -8.23
CA SER A 162 -15.82 -1.53 -7.92
C SER A 162 -17.00 -2.04 -7.10
N GLY A 163 -17.55 -1.16 -6.30
CA GLY A 163 -18.68 -1.42 -5.43
C GLY A 163 -19.23 -0.12 -4.88
N TRP A 164 -19.81 -0.20 -3.70
CA TRP A 164 -20.52 0.90 -3.05
C TRP A 164 -20.08 1.00 -1.59
N ILE A 165 -20.17 2.19 -1.00
CA ILE A 165 -20.04 2.35 0.45
C ILE A 165 -21.23 1.66 1.12
N SER A 166 -20.96 0.58 1.85
CA SER A 166 -21.97 -0.18 2.57
C SER A 166 -22.21 0.36 3.98
N ALA A 167 -21.16 0.89 4.62
CA ALA A 167 -21.21 1.57 5.91
C ALA A 167 -19.98 2.44 6.13
N VAL A 168 -20.09 3.39 7.03
CA VAL A 168 -18.99 4.22 7.56
C VAL A 168 -18.86 3.99 9.06
N ASP A 169 -17.72 4.41 9.64
CA ASP A 169 -17.42 4.32 11.08
C ASP A 169 -17.58 2.90 11.67
N ARG A 170 -17.22 1.86 10.89
CA ARG A 170 -17.26 0.48 11.38
C ARG A 170 -16.09 0.19 12.30
N GLU A 171 -16.41 -0.44 13.43
CA GLU A 171 -15.42 -1.05 14.32
C GLU A 171 -15.32 -2.55 14.01
N VAL A 172 -14.11 -3.01 13.75
CA VAL A 172 -13.81 -4.42 13.46
C VAL A 172 -12.77 -4.89 14.46
N THR A 173 -13.01 -6.05 15.06
CA THR A 173 -12.04 -6.68 15.97
C THR A 173 -11.34 -7.80 15.20
N ASP A 174 -10.01 -7.73 15.11
CA ASP A 174 -9.20 -8.74 14.43
C ASP A 174 -9.06 -10.02 15.26
N GLU A 175 -8.42 -11.06 14.67
CA GLU A 175 -8.20 -12.35 15.32
C GLU A 175 -7.36 -12.25 16.60
N ASP A 176 -6.54 -11.22 16.73
CA ASP A 176 -5.71 -10.94 17.92
C ASP A 176 -6.51 -10.21 19.02
N GLY A 177 -7.79 -9.93 18.78
CA GLY A 177 -8.68 -9.21 19.71
C GLY A 177 -8.45 -7.69 19.72
N LYS A 178 -7.69 -7.14 18.77
CA LYS A 178 -7.49 -5.70 18.62
C LYS A 178 -8.64 -5.11 17.80
N THR A 179 -9.28 -4.11 18.33
CA THR A 179 -10.35 -3.39 17.63
C THR A 179 -9.77 -2.24 16.82
N THR A 180 -9.99 -2.29 15.52
CA THR A 180 -9.70 -1.18 14.60
C THR A 180 -11.01 -0.40 14.41
N GLY A 181 -11.00 0.87 14.75
CA GLY A 181 -12.21 1.70 14.67
C GLY A 181 -12.30 2.51 13.39
N LYS A 182 -13.53 2.98 13.09
CA LYS A 182 -13.82 3.94 12.01
C LYS A 182 -13.43 3.50 10.62
N LEU A 183 -13.64 2.24 10.27
CA LEU A 183 -13.39 1.74 8.91
C LEU A 183 -14.54 2.09 7.97
N ILE A 184 -14.21 2.30 6.69
CA ILE A 184 -15.16 2.29 5.59
C ILE A 184 -15.44 0.84 5.22
N GLN A 185 -16.71 0.44 5.18
CA GLN A 185 -17.14 -0.85 4.67
C GLN A 185 -17.65 -0.69 3.23
N THR A 186 -17.23 -1.60 2.35
CA THR A 186 -17.63 -1.64 0.93
C THR A 186 -17.91 -3.07 0.49
N ASP A 187 -18.73 -3.25 -0.54
CA ASP A 187 -18.93 -4.53 -1.25
C ASP A 187 -17.97 -4.68 -2.45
N ALA A 188 -17.12 -3.68 -2.73
CA ALA A 188 -15.99 -3.86 -3.62
C ALA A 188 -15.09 -4.98 -3.08
N ALA A 189 -14.66 -5.90 -3.95
CA ALA A 189 -13.88 -7.06 -3.52
C ALA A 189 -12.49 -6.62 -3.02
N ILE A 190 -12.27 -6.71 -1.71
CA ILE A 190 -10.98 -6.52 -1.04
C ILE A 190 -10.45 -7.88 -0.64
N ASN A 191 -9.30 -8.26 -1.20
CA ASN A 191 -8.68 -9.58 -1.03
C ASN A 191 -7.19 -9.41 -0.67
N PRO A 192 -6.53 -10.45 -0.15
CA PRO A 192 -5.07 -10.46 -0.03
C PRO A 192 -4.44 -10.05 -1.36
N GLY A 193 -3.64 -8.98 -1.30
CA GLY A 193 -3.00 -8.38 -2.48
C GLY A 193 -3.45 -6.96 -2.78
N ASN A 194 -4.73 -6.57 -2.58
CA ASN A 194 -5.09 -5.15 -2.61
C ASN A 194 -4.94 -4.45 -1.24
N SER A 195 -4.52 -5.15 -0.18
CA SER A 195 -4.08 -4.49 1.07
C SER A 195 -3.02 -3.44 0.81
N GLY A 196 -3.20 -2.26 1.37
CA GLY A 196 -2.35 -1.09 1.13
C GLY A 196 -2.63 -0.34 -0.16
N GLY A 197 -3.52 -0.86 -1.03
CA GLY A 197 -3.98 -0.20 -2.24
C GLY A 197 -5.07 0.83 -1.99
N ALA A 198 -5.49 1.52 -3.05
CA ALA A 198 -6.39 2.66 -3.00
C ALA A 198 -7.87 2.25 -3.00
N LEU A 199 -8.67 2.87 -2.13
CA LEU A 199 -10.10 3.04 -2.31
C LEU A 199 -10.36 4.47 -2.81
N LEU A 200 -11.00 4.62 -3.96
CA LEU A 200 -11.18 5.87 -4.68
C LEU A 200 -12.67 6.18 -4.83
N ASN A 201 -13.01 7.47 -4.80
CA ASN A 201 -14.33 7.93 -5.23
C ASN A 201 -14.42 8.03 -6.76
N MET A 202 -15.59 8.39 -7.29
CA MET A 202 -15.81 8.51 -8.74
C MET A 202 -15.18 9.76 -9.37
N GLN A 203 -14.50 10.60 -8.60
CA GLN A 203 -13.65 11.70 -9.05
C GLN A 203 -12.16 11.28 -9.15
N GLY A 204 -11.85 10.03 -8.75
CA GLY A 204 -10.48 9.50 -8.73
C GLY A 204 -9.65 10.00 -7.56
N GLU A 205 -10.29 10.40 -6.48
CA GLU A 205 -9.64 10.87 -5.26
C GLU A 205 -9.57 9.75 -4.23
N LEU A 206 -8.47 9.66 -3.49
CA LEU A 206 -8.26 8.68 -2.43
C LEU A 206 -9.16 9.00 -1.24
N ILE A 207 -10.06 8.07 -0.91
CA ILE A 207 -10.94 8.16 0.26
C ILE A 207 -10.60 7.14 1.35
N GLY A 208 -9.81 6.11 1.01
CA GLY A 208 -9.37 5.12 1.99
C GLY A 208 -8.21 4.26 1.49
N ILE A 209 -7.56 3.56 2.44
CA ILE A 209 -6.51 2.57 2.19
C ILE A 209 -7.10 1.18 2.47
N ASN A 210 -7.12 0.31 1.45
CA ASN A 210 -7.71 -1.02 1.54
C ASN A 210 -6.99 -1.88 2.58
N SER A 211 -7.73 -2.66 3.38
CA SER A 211 -7.17 -3.59 4.38
C SER A 211 -7.88 -4.94 4.32
N ALA A 212 -7.23 -5.94 3.72
CA ALA A 212 -7.74 -7.30 3.70
C ALA A 212 -7.62 -8.00 5.06
N LYS A 213 -6.73 -7.55 5.94
CA LYS A 213 -6.63 -8.06 7.32
C LYS A 213 -7.92 -7.81 8.10
N ALA A 214 -8.52 -6.63 7.94
CA ALA A 214 -9.80 -6.31 8.55
C ALA A 214 -10.96 -7.15 7.97
N ALA A 215 -10.87 -7.57 6.70
CA ALA A 215 -11.88 -8.40 6.04
C ALA A 215 -11.80 -9.88 6.44
N ALA A 216 -10.64 -10.38 6.90
CA ALA A 216 -10.40 -11.81 7.15
C ALA A 216 -11.26 -12.40 8.29
N THR A 217 -11.80 -11.55 9.18
CA THR A 217 -12.64 -11.97 10.33
C THR A 217 -14.13 -11.94 10.03
N GLU A 218 -14.53 -11.43 8.87
CA GLU A 218 -15.92 -11.13 8.56
C GLU A 218 -16.50 -12.03 7.45
N VAL A 219 -17.78 -11.85 7.19
CA VAL A 219 -18.56 -12.61 6.21
C VAL A 219 -18.11 -12.27 4.78
N GLU A 220 -18.11 -13.24 3.89
CA GLU A 220 -17.84 -13.08 2.46
C GLU A 220 -18.67 -11.91 1.84
N GLY A 221 -18.00 -11.05 1.08
CA GLY A 221 -18.62 -9.88 0.44
C GLY A 221 -18.55 -8.59 1.25
N MET A 222 -17.78 -8.56 2.35
CA MET A 222 -17.47 -7.33 3.08
C MET A 222 -15.99 -6.97 2.93
N GLY A 223 -15.72 -5.83 2.32
CA GLY A 223 -14.40 -5.22 2.23
C GLY A 223 -14.28 -4.05 3.20
N TYR A 224 -13.06 -3.77 3.64
CA TYR A 224 -12.78 -2.66 4.56
C TYR A 224 -11.61 -1.81 4.06
N ALA A 225 -11.71 -0.51 4.36
CA ALA A 225 -10.63 0.44 4.12
C ALA A 225 -10.48 1.41 5.30
N ILE A 226 -9.24 1.81 5.56
CA ILE A 226 -8.93 2.84 6.56
C ILE A 226 -9.25 4.19 5.93
N PRO A 227 -10.14 5.02 6.51
CA PRO A 227 -10.50 6.32 5.95
C PRO A 227 -9.28 7.24 5.81
N VAL A 228 -9.25 8.03 4.75
CA VAL A 228 -8.14 8.97 4.52
C VAL A 228 -8.07 10.04 5.61
N SER A 229 -9.17 10.46 6.20
CA SER A 229 -9.20 11.41 7.33
C SER A 229 -8.49 10.88 8.58
N VAL A 230 -8.49 9.55 8.78
CA VAL A 230 -7.72 8.88 9.85
C VAL A 230 -6.27 8.68 9.40
N ALA A 231 -6.06 8.27 8.15
CA ALA A 231 -4.73 7.94 7.64
C ALA A 231 -3.84 9.17 7.42
N GLN A 232 -4.38 10.26 6.88
CA GLN A 232 -3.61 11.43 6.47
C GLN A 232 -2.71 12.02 7.56
N PRO A 233 -3.20 12.35 8.77
CA PRO A 233 -2.34 12.92 9.81
C PRO A 233 -1.22 11.96 10.24
N ILE A 234 -1.46 10.65 10.20
CA ILE A 234 -0.46 9.64 10.50
C ILE A 234 0.57 9.58 9.35
N LEU A 235 0.12 9.52 8.12
CA LEU A 235 1.00 9.50 6.95
C LEU A 235 1.86 10.77 6.88
N ASP A 236 1.31 11.94 7.18
CA ASP A 236 2.06 13.20 7.23
C ASP A 236 3.18 13.14 8.27
N GLU A 237 2.92 12.58 9.46
CA GLU A 237 3.97 12.35 10.46
C GLU A 237 5.05 11.38 9.96
N LEU A 238 4.62 10.23 9.40
CA LEU A 238 5.55 9.20 8.91
C LEU A 238 6.40 9.70 7.74
N MET A 239 5.81 10.45 6.80
CA MET A 239 6.53 11.05 5.66
C MET A 239 7.59 12.07 6.07
N ASN A 240 7.41 12.73 7.20
CA ASN A 240 8.39 13.71 7.73
C ASN A 240 9.52 13.07 8.53
N ARG A 241 9.50 11.76 8.80
CA ARG A 241 10.60 11.05 9.46
C ARG A 241 11.80 10.95 8.52
N GLU A 242 12.99 10.84 9.09
CA GLU A 242 14.21 10.54 8.33
C GLU A 242 14.22 9.06 7.93
N THR A 243 14.43 8.78 6.63
CA THR A 243 14.54 7.40 6.15
C THR A 243 15.88 6.83 6.57
N ARG A 244 15.86 5.68 7.26
CA ARG A 244 17.06 4.99 7.69
C ARG A 244 17.46 3.97 6.64
N TYR A 245 18.55 4.25 5.95
CA TYR A 245 19.14 3.31 5.01
C TYR A 245 20.13 2.40 5.74
N LYS A 246 20.22 1.14 5.31
CA LYS A 246 21.23 0.21 5.81
C LYS A 246 22.61 0.80 5.50
N ALA A 247 23.47 0.90 6.51
CA ALA A 247 24.83 1.34 6.29
C ALA A 247 25.60 0.30 5.47
N ASP A 248 26.52 0.76 4.62
CA ASP A 248 27.46 -0.13 3.94
C ASP A 248 28.26 -0.93 4.97
N GLU A 249 28.63 -2.17 4.62
CA GLU A 249 29.36 -3.07 5.56
C GLU A 249 30.62 -2.42 6.12
N ASP A 250 31.32 -1.60 5.34
CA ASP A 250 32.51 -0.86 5.75
C ASP A 250 32.23 0.26 6.75
N HIS A 251 30.97 0.69 6.92
CA HIS A 251 30.52 1.74 7.83
C HIS A 251 29.57 1.22 8.92
N ALA A 252 29.34 -0.09 8.97
CA ALA A 252 28.49 -0.71 9.99
C ALA A 252 29.15 -0.63 11.37
N GLY A 253 28.48 0.06 12.31
CA GLY A 253 28.89 0.10 13.70
C GLY A 253 28.37 -1.11 14.47
N TYR A 254 29.22 -1.71 15.31
CA TYR A 254 28.83 -2.80 16.21
C TYR A 254 28.68 -2.27 17.64
N ILE A 255 27.50 -2.47 18.23
CA ILE A 255 27.25 -2.07 19.63
C ILE A 255 27.97 -2.99 20.60
N GLY A 256 28.38 -4.20 20.19
CA GLY A 256 29.12 -5.15 21.04
C GLY A 256 28.30 -5.70 22.21
N VAL A 257 26.97 -5.73 22.10
CA VAL A 257 26.09 -6.30 23.15
C VAL A 257 25.51 -7.63 22.69
N THR A 258 25.41 -8.57 23.65
CA THR A 258 24.68 -9.82 23.44
C THR A 258 23.30 -9.67 24.06
N CYS A 259 22.25 -9.72 23.24
CA CYS A 259 20.88 -9.70 23.72
C CYS A 259 20.39 -11.13 23.96
N LEU A 260 19.75 -11.35 25.09
CA LEU A 260 19.01 -12.58 25.38
C LEU A 260 17.51 -12.25 25.34
N ASN A 261 16.74 -13.09 24.68
CA ASN A 261 15.29 -12.99 24.77
C ASN A 261 14.89 -13.35 26.21
N VAL A 262 14.24 -12.40 26.88
CA VAL A 262 13.72 -12.60 28.24
C VAL A 262 12.35 -13.22 28.12
N ASP A 263 12.21 -14.51 28.34
CA ASP A 263 10.93 -15.17 28.51
C ASP A 263 10.32 -14.88 29.90
N SER A 264 9.08 -15.32 30.13
CA SER A 264 8.38 -15.11 31.40
C SER A 264 9.09 -15.73 32.62
N THR A 265 9.93 -16.75 32.42
CA THR A 265 10.70 -17.42 33.47
C THR A 265 11.94 -16.62 33.80
N SER A 266 12.64 -16.10 32.78
CA SER A 266 13.83 -15.27 32.95
C SER A 266 13.50 -13.90 33.56
N ALA A 267 12.32 -13.33 33.25
CA ALA A 267 11.84 -12.05 33.81
C ALA A 267 11.57 -12.10 35.31
N GLN A 268 11.39 -13.29 35.90
CA GLN A 268 11.23 -13.47 37.36
C GLN A 268 12.57 -13.56 38.13
N THR A 269 13.68 -13.65 37.42
CA THR A 269 15.02 -13.87 38.02
C THR A 269 15.82 -12.58 38.10
N TYR A 270 15.44 -11.55 37.37
CA TYR A 270 16.02 -10.20 37.33
C TYR A 270 14.99 -9.16 37.71
#